data_a07377ed0ed9697aecf4cb387612104d
#
_entry.id   a07377ed0ed9697aecf4cb387612104d
#
_cell.length_a   1.000
_cell.length_b   1.000
_cell.length_c   1.000
_cell.angle_alpha   90.00
_cell.angle_beta   90.00
_cell.angle_gamma   90.00
#
_symmetry.space_group_name_H-M   'P 1'
#
loop_
_entity.id
_entity.type
_entity.pdbx_description
1 polymer ?
#
loop_
_entity_poly.entity_id
_entity_poly.type
_entity_poly.pdbx_seq_one_letter_code
_entity_poly.pdbx_strand_id
1 'polypeptide(L)'
;MPKFLFSDKELVNSLRKIPDGSVIAISGFNISIAPEYIMLKLYEAFEKTGHPNHIFIESDSLPGSPGRGIDYISKEVFDSGRTDFLAGVLVPFLGWAPWLQKLINEDMIEGYTCSIGSMAHWFRETAAGRPGLLTKVGLGTFLDSEHDAGALNGKAREKKRIGIETVNLKGEDYLFVTAPKPNVSLVRGTTSDEIGNISMEKEGIYGTVFSITQASKATPNPGIVFCQVERIARFGTINPKAVHIPGPLIDYVTIAPPEFSWQTDSIEFDPRISGGIIPPQFHRKNSITGITAKNIILRRSALEITKEIQRAGRPLIANFGVGIPSEIPGILDSENISDYIYSTVEAGPWGGIPLTGDDFGVSIGPFAIIPLPDQFTLYEGGMIDVAALGFMQIDREGNVNPSMLPGRTPGPGGFPTITNGSPSIIFAGQFTAGKSDIKIENGSVKIMKDGDPVKFVQSLYKVLFRSDIALRNGKRVIYVTERAVFELTSKGLALKEIAPGIDIDRDVIDKMAFRPHIQGDVSMMDRRIFVPRKIGLHPMIKGIKKGNLSES
;
A
#
# COMPACT_ATOMS: atom_id res chain seq x y z
N MET A 1 30.32 5.11 -18.13
CA MET A 1 30.12 3.73 -17.68
C MET A 1 30.15 3.72 -16.14
N PRO A 2 29.33 2.95 -15.47
CA PRO A 2 29.34 2.88 -14.01
C PRO A 2 30.67 2.34 -13.48
N LYS A 3 30.96 2.68 -12.23
CA LYS A 3 32.03 2.05 -11.49
C LYS A 3 31.50 0.82 -10.76
N PHE A 4 32.08 -0.34 -11.05
CA PHE A 4 31.78 -1.56 -10.32
C PHE A 4 32.57 -1.62 -9.01
N LEU A 5 31.87 -1.96 -7.91
CA LEU A 5 32.41 -2.05 -6.56
C LEU A 5 32.34 -3.52 -6.12
N PHE A 6 33.48 -4.17 -6.00
CA PHE A 6 33.58 -5.62 -5.77
C PHE A 6 33.90 -5.98 -4.32
N SER A 7 34.04 -4.99 -3.45
CA SER A 7 34.31 -5.22 -2.02
C SER A 7 33.58 -4.24 -1.12
N ASP A 8 33.29 -4.67 0.10
CA ASP A 8 32.69 -3.83 1.16
C ASP A 8 33.51 -2.54 1.35
N LYS A 9 34.83 -2.64 1.34
CA LYS A 9 35.71 -1.49 1.50
C LYS A 9 35.54 -0.45 0.40
N GLU A 10 35.40 -0.89 -0.88
CA GLU A 10 35.16 0.02 -2.00
C GLU A 10 33.78 0.65 -1.90
N LEU A 11 32.76 -0.13 -1.53
CA LEU A 11 31.39 0.35 -1.35
C LEU A 11 31.32 1.38 -0.23
N VAL A 12 31.78 1.06 0.97
CA VAL A 12 31.82 1.98 2.13
C VAL A 12 32.62 3.24 1.79
N ASN A 13 33.78 3.12 1.12
CA ASN A 13 34.58 4.26 0.70
C ASN A 13 33.88 5.16 -0.36
N SER A 14 32.96 4.61 -1.14
CA SER A 14 32.17 5.39 -2.10
C SER A 14 30.99 6.05 -1.40
N LEU A 15 30.30 5.33 -0.51
CA LEU A 15 29.14 5.83 0.25
C LEU A 15 29.49 6.97 1.22
N ARG A 16 30.65 6.90 1.91
CA ARG A 16 31.10 7.99 2.79
C ARG A 16 31.35 9.34 2.09
N LYS A 17 31.41 9.35 0.74
CA LYS A 17 31.57 10.57 -0.07
C LYS A 17 30.26 11.25 -0.41
N ILE A 18 29.14 10.61 -0.09
CA ILE A 18 27.82 11.24 -0.20
C ILE A 18 27.85 12.49 0.70
N PRO A 19 27.45 13.68 0.20
CA PRO A 19 27.44 14.89 1.00
C PRO A 19 26.53 14.78 2.22
N ASP A 20 26.93 15.41 3.31
CA ASP A 20 26.06 15.59 4.47
C ASP A 20 24.79 16.37 4.07
N GLY A 21 23.68 16.06 4.69
CA GLY A 21 22.38 16.67 4.36
C GLY A 21 21.79 16.20 3.03
N SER A 22 22.34 15.16 2.40
CA SER A 22 21.81 14.61 1.15
C SER A 22 20.37 14.13 1.29
N VAL A 23 19.59 14.33 0.22
CA VAL A 23 18.28 13.71 0.03
C VAL A 23 18.47 12.42 -0.75
N ILE A 24 18.17 11.31 -0.09
CA ILE A 24 18.40 9.96 -0.64
C ILE A 24 17.07 9.29 -0.97
N ALA A 25 16.80 9.07 -2.25
CA ALA A 25 15.66 8.29 -2.70
C ALA A 25 16.01 6.80 -2.70
N ILE A 26 15.20 5.97 -2.05
CA ILE A 26 15.45 4.53 -1.90
C ILE A 26 14.27 3.75 -2.47
N SER A 27 14.54 2.79 -3.37
CA SER A 27 13.52 1.86 -3.85
C SER A 27 13.18 0.83 -2.76
N GLY A 28 11.93 0.38 -2.71
CA GLY A 28 11.54 -0.70 -1.81
C GLY A 28 10.03 -0.75 -1.58
N PHE A 29 9.49 -1.94 -1.71
CA PHE A 29 8.15 -2.27 -1.25
C PHE A 29 8.32 -3.40 -0.23
N ASN A 30 8.51 -3.05 1.04
CA ASN A 30 9.12 -3.88 2.07
C ASN A 30 10.54 -4.28 1.65
N ILE A 31 10.91 -5.56 1.72
CA ILE A 31 12.19 -6.07 1.24
C ILE A 31 12.22 -6.24 -0.28
N SER A 32 11.06 -6.38 -0.92
CA SER A 32 10.99 -6.48 -2.39
C SER A 32 11.65 -5.24 -3.02
N ILE A 33 12.62 -5.47 -3.90
CA ILE A 33 13.40 -4.42 -4.59
C ILE A 33 14.13 -3.41 -3.68
N ALA A 34 14.20 -3.64 -2.36
CA ALA A 34 14.98 -2.80 -1.45
C ALA A 34 16.48 -3.09 -1.61
N PRO A 35 17.33 -2.06 -1.79
CA PRO A 35 18.78 -2.22 -1.87
C PRO A 35 19.39 -2.35 -0.45
N GLU A 36 18.93 -3.34 0.31
CA GLU A 36 19.20 -3.48 1.74
C GLU A 36 20.71 -3.50 2.03
N TYR A 37 21.50 -4.21 1.22
CA TYR A 37 22.95 -4.28 1.41
C TYR A 37 23.62 -2.90 1.32
N ILE A 38 23.26 -2.10 0.31
CA ILE A 38 23.78 -0.73 0.18
C ILE A 38 23.35 0.13 1.37
N MET A 39 22.10 -0.02 1.82
CA MET A 39 21.56 0.74 2.97
C MET A 39 22.36 0.44 4.25
N LEU A 40 22.64 -0.83 4.54
CA LEU A 40 23.46 -1.23 5.69
C LEU A 40 24.90 -0.70 5.58
N LYS A 41 25.50 -0.74 4.37
CA LYS A 41 26.83 -0.20 4.14
C LYS A 41 26.89 1.34 4.20
N LEU A 42 25.79 2.01 3.91
CA LEU A 42 25.66 3.46 4.12
C LEU A 42 25.72 3.80 5.61
N TYR A 43 24.98 3.06 6.43
CA TYR A 43 25.02 3.23 7.87
C TYR A 43 26.41 2.86 8.44
N GLU A 44 27.04 1.78 7.98
CA GLU A 44 28.42 1.41 8.33
C GLU A 44 29.43 2.52 7.98
N ALA A 45 29.25 3.20 6.84
CA ALA A 45 30.09 4.34 6.46
C ALA A 45 29.97 5.48 7.47
N PHE A 46 28.75 5.81 7.88
CA PHE A 46 28.48 6.80 8.92
C PHE A 46 29.07 6.40 10.28
N GLU A 47 28.87 5.17 10.73
CA GLU A 47 29.44 4.70 12.01
C GLU A 47 30.96 4.85 12.08
N LYS A 48 31.63 4.52 10.97
CA LYS A 48 33.11 4.57 10.90
C LYS A 48 33.69 5.97 10.75
N THR A 49 32.94 6.90 10.14
CA THR A 49 33.51 8.19 9.71
C THR A 49 32.74 9.41 10.17
N GLY A 50 31.49 9.26 10.64
CA GLY A 50 30.55 10.34 10.90
C GLY A 50 29.92 10.91 9.62
N HIS A 51 30.17 10.30 8.45
CA HIS A 51 29.69 10.74 7.14
C HIS A 51 29.12 9.59 6.31
N PRO A 52 28.03 9.84 5.49
CA PRO A 52 27.23 11.08 5.45
C PRO A 52 26.35 11.19 6.72
N ASN A 53 26.06 12.41 7.13
CA ASN A 53 25.17 12.68 8.26
C ASN A 53 24.00 13.60 7.82
N HIS A 54 22.99 13.72 8.70
CA HIS A 54 21.79 14.54 8.49
C HIS A 54 21.07 14.24 7.17
N ILE A 55 21.11 12.99 6.71
CA ILE A 55 20.46 12.58 5.46
C ILE A 55 18.93 12.64 5.61
N PHE A 56 18.23 12.94 4.51
CA PHE A 56 16.79 12.87 4.43
C PHE A 56 16.39 11.77 3.45
N ILE A 57 15.60 10.81 3.91
CA ILE A 57 15.22 9.64 3.09
C ILE A 57 13.84 9.84 2.48
N GLU A 58 13.73 9.60 1.20
CA GLU A 58 12.47 9.53 0.44
C GLU A 58 12.28 8.12 -0.14
N SER A 59 11.04 7.62 -0.07
CA SER A 59 10.67 6.37 -0.72
C SER A 59 9.21 6.43 -1.18
N ASP A 60 8.88 5.68 -2.22
CA ASP A 60 7.50 5.53 -2.69
C ASP A 60 6.67 4.55 -1.85
N SER A 61 7.33 3.74 -1.03
CA SER A 61 6.71 2.84 -0.06
C SER A 61 7.61 2.74 1.19
N LEU A 62 7.90 1.54 1.68
CA LEU A 62 8.81 1.30 2.80
C LEU A 62 10.01 0.49 2.31
N PRO A 63 11.26 0.98 2.38
CA PRO A 63 12.44 0.21 2.00
C PRO A 63 12.94 -0.64 3.19
N GLY A 64 12.14 -1.58 3.66
CA GLY A 64 12.45 -2.45 4.79
C GLY A 64 11.24 -3.17 5.38
N SER A 65 11.49 -3.98 6.39
CA SER A 65 10.51 -4.71 7.19
C SER A 65 11.01 -4.82 8.63
N PRO A 66 10.24 -5.38 9.58
CA PRO A 66 10.66 -5.44 10.98
C PRO A 66 12.07 -6.03 11.15
N GLY A 67 13.01 -5.22 11.65
CA GLY A 67 14.41 -5.59 11.85
C GLY A 67 15.26 -5.67 10.58
N ARG A 68 14.76 -5.22 9.42
CA ARG A 68 15.50 -5.20 8.14
C ARG A 68 15.44 -3.82 7.48
N GLY A 69 16.42 -3.54 6.63
CA GLY A 69 16.48 -2.29 5.86
C GLY A 69 16.42 -1.05 6.74
N ILE A 70 15.49 -0.14 6.45
CA ILE A 70 15.37 1.12 7.22
C ILE A 70 14.99 0.89 8.69
N ASP A 71 14.26 -0.17 9.01
CA ASP A 71 13.86 -0.44 10.40
C ASP A 71 15.05 -0.90 11.26
N TYR A 72 15.94 -1.74 10.69
CA TYR A 72 17.21 -2.09 11.34
C TYR A 72 18.07 -0.84 11.60
N ILE A 73 18.26 0.00 10.58
CA ILE A 73 19.03 1.24 10.72
C ILE A 73 18.40 2.15 11.79
N SER A 74 17.09 2.26 11.79
CA SER A 74 16.36 3.07 12.79
C SER A 74 16.56 2.55 14.22
N LYS A 75 16.65 1.22 14.40
CA LYS A 75 16.99 0.61 15.69
C LYS A 75 18.39 0.99 16.13
N GLU A 76 19.37 0.86 15.25
CA GLU A 76 20.77 1.21 15.57
C GLU A 76 20.91 2.71 15.90
N VAL A 77 20.24 3.59 15.15
CA VAL A 77 20.17 5.04 15.43
C VAL A 77 19.53 5.31 16.81
N PHE A 78 18.47 4.59 17.14
CA PHE A 78 17.79 4.74 18.42
C PHE A 78 18.68 4.27 19.58
N ASP A 79 19.23 3.07 19.47
CA ASP A 79 20.03 2.43 20.54
C ASP A 79 21.36 3.18 20.78
N SER A 80 21.99 3.72 19.74
CA SER A 80 23.22 4.50 19.83
C SER A 80 23.01 5.97 20.20
N GLY A 81 21.78 6.48 20.06
CA GLY A 81 21.48 7.92 20.20
C GLY A 81 22.05 8.79 19.07
N ARG A 82 22.60 8.19 17.99
CA ARG A 82 23.24 8.87 16.86
C ARG A 82 22.18 9.42 15.86
N THR A 83 21.28 10.27 16.34
CA THR A 83 20.24 10.89 15.49
C THR A 83 20.79 11.86 14.44
N ASP A 84 22.09 12.22 14.56
CA ASP A 84 22.81 12.99 13.55
C ASP A 84 22.95 12.26 12.22
N PHE A 85 22.75 10.95 12.14
CA PHE A 85 22.68 10.23 10.87
C PHE A 85 21.47 10.64 10.03
N LEU A 86 20.29 10.69 10.65
CA LEU A 86 19.00 10.80 9.95
C LEU A 86 18.28 12.08 10.34
N ALA A 87 18.20 13.07 9.42
CA ALA A 87 17.43 14.28 9.63
C ALA A 87 15.92 14.00 9.64
N GLY A 88 15.46 13.12 8.74
CA GLY A 88 14.06 12.78 8.62
C GLY A 88 13.74 11.87 7.44
N VAL A 89 12.45 11.58 7.29
CA VAL A 89 11.94 10.71 6.22
C VAL A 89 10.64 11.25 5.62
N LEU A 90 10.45 10.99 4.33
CA LEU A 90 9.16 11.10 3.62
C LEU A 90 8.83 9.70 3.08
N VAL A 91 7.95 8.99 3.79
CA VAL A 91 7.62 7.58 3.51
C VAL A 91 6.12 7.36 3.65
N PRO A 92 5.42 6.88 2.61
CA PRO A 92 3.97 6.67 2.63
C PRO A 92 3.50 5.60 3.61
N PHE A 93 4.31 4.58 3.84
CA PHE A 93 3.97 3.46 4.71
C PHE A 93 5.10 3.17 5.70
N LEU A 94 4.77 3.07 6.97
CA LEU A 94 5.70 2.82 8.09
C LEU A 94 5.23 1.63 8.94
N GLY A 95 4.15 0.94 8.50
CA GLY A 95 3.47 -0.06 9.31
C GLY A 95 4.35 -1.24 9.73
N TRP A 96 5.37 -1.55 8.95
CA TRP A 96 6.34 -2.63 9.20
C TRP A 96 7.73 -2.11 9.58
N ALA A 97 7.83 -0.86 10.07
CA ALA A 97 9.06 -0.29 10.60
C ALA A 97 8.82 0.29 12.01
N PRO A 98 8.68 -0.57 13.04
CA PRO A 98 8.36 -0.14 14.40
C PRO A 98 9.42 0.79 15.01
N TRP A 99 10.69 0.61 14.70
CA TRP A 99 11.76 1.47 15.20
C TRP A 99 11.77 2.83 14.49
N LEU A 100 11.48 2.87 13.18
CA LEU A 100 11.32 4.13 12.46
C LEU A 100 10.12 4.91 13.00
N GLN A 101 8.98 4.23 13.25
CA GLN A 101 7.84 4.86 13.91
C GLN A 101 8.21 5.40 15.29
N LYS A 102 9.03 4.68 16.05
CA LYS A 102 9.48 5.12 17.37
C LYS A 102 10.31 6.39 17.30
N LEU A 103 11.29 6.48 16.39
CA LEU A 103 12.08 7.70 16.18
C LEU A 103 11.18 8.91 15.85
N ILE A 104 10.14 8.70 15.03
CA ILE A 104 9.19 9.75 14.65
C ILE A 104 8.27 10.13 15.82
N ASN A 105 7.68 9.13 16.51
CA ASN A 105 6.74 9.37 17.60
C ASN A 105 7.40 10.00 18.84
N GLU A 106 8.69 9.75 19.06
CA GLU A 106 9.49 10.40 20.11
C GLU A 106 10.11 11.74 19.65
N ASP A 107 9.71 12.22 18.47
CA ASP A 107 10.15 13.50 17.90
C ASP A 107 11.68 13.61 17.73
N MET A 108 12.36 12.46 17.51
CA MET A 108 13.82 12.41 17.36
C MET A 108 14.27 12.83 15.95
N ILE A 109 13.48 12.55 14.92
CA ILE A 109 13.71 12.89 13.51
C ILE A 109 12.44 13.50 12.90
N GLU A 110 12.57 14.20 11.76
CA GLU A 110 11.40 14.67 10.99
C GLU A 110 10.66 13.48 10.36
N GLY A 111 9.35 13.38 10.57
CA GLY A 111 8.49 12.37 9.95
C GLY A 111 7.44 12.97 9.04
N TYR A 112 7.49 12.65 7.75
CA TYR A 112 6.47 13.05 6.77
C TYR A 112 5.90 11.83 6.05
N THR A 113 4.66 11.97 5.60
CA THR A 113 3.99 10.94 4.82
C THR A 113 3.10 11.55 3.74
N CYS A 114 2.83 10.78 2.70
CA CYS A 114 1.87 11.07 1.64
C CYS A 114 1.26 9.76 1.14
N SER A 115 0.46 9.77 0.07
CA SER A 115 0.04 8.53 -0.56
C SER A 115 1.16 7.89 -1.39
N ILE A 116 1.21 6.56 -1.45
CA ILE A 116 2.15 5.82 -2.34
C ILE A 116 2.05 6.34 -3.78
N GLY A 117 0.82 6.51 -4.30
CA GLY A 117 0.63 7.04 -5.66
C GLY A 117 1.16 8.46 -5.83
N SER A 118 0.91 9.33 -4.84
CA SER A 118 1.43 10.70 -4.89
C SER A 118 2.97 10.70 -4.89
N MET A 119 3.60 9.84 -4.08
CA MET A 119 5.06 9.76 -4.05
C MET A 119 5.65 9.20 -5.35
N ALA A 120 5.02 8.16 -5.92
CA ALA A 120 5.44 7.59 -7.19
C ALA A 120 5.35 8.61 -8.34
N HIS A 121 4.28 9.40 -8.37
CA HIS A 121 4.13 10.49 -9.35
C HIS A 121 5.06 11.67 -9.06
N TRP A 122 5.31 12.01 -7.79
CA TRP A 122 6.30 13.00 -7.40
C TRP A 122 7.68 12.72 -8.03
N PHE A 123 8.16 11.48 -7.97
CA PHE A 123 9.43 11.12 -8.62
C PHE A 123 9.39 11.32 -10.14
N ARG A 124 8.26 11.04 -10.80
CA ARG A 124 8.10 11.32 -12.25
C ARG A 124 8.10 12.81 -12.57
N GLU A 125 7.39 13.61 -11.77
CA GLU A 125 7.35 15.07 -11.93
C GLU A 125 8.74 15.68 -11.73
N THR A 126 9.45 15.26 -10.68
CA THR A 126 10.83 15.67 -10.40
C THR A 126 11.77 15.25 -11.51
N ALA A 127 11.66 14.03 -12.02
CA ALA A 127 12.45 13.54 -13.17
C ALA A 127 12.22 14.38 -14.43
N ALA A 128 11.01 14.85 -14.65
CA ALA A 128 10.64 15.71 -15.77
C ALA A 128 11.01 17.20 -15.57
N GLY A 129 11.63 17.55 -14.43
CA GLY A 129 12.01 18.92 -14.09
C GLY A 129 10.81 19.82 -13.71
N ARG A 130 9.68 19.22 -13.34
CA ARG A 130 8.52 19.99 -12.89
C ARG A 130 8.64 20.37 -11.42
N PRO A 131 8.04 21.49 -10.99
CA PRO A 131 8.23 22.01 -9.64
C PRO A 131 7.49 21.24 -8.55
N GLY A 132 6.56 20.37 -8.90
CA GLY A 132 5.75 19.60 -7.96
C GLY A 132 4.70 18.73 -8.63
N LEU A 133 3.99 17.97 -7.82
CA LEU A 133 2.87 17.13 -8.23
C LEU A 133 1.55 17.87 -8.02
N LEU A 134 0.71 17.92 -9.04
CA LEU A 134 -0.68 18.37 -8.95
C LEU A 134 -1.61 17.16 -8.87
N THR A 135 -2.41 17.05 -7.78
CA THR A 135 -3.29 15.90 -7.57
C THR A 135 -4.54 16.27 -6.77
N LYS A 136 -5.61 15.48 -6.89
CA LYS A 136 -6.79 15.54 -6.01
C LYS A 136 -6.69 14.57 -4.82
N VAL A 137 -5.68 13.72 -4.81
CA VAL A 137 -5.48 12.72 -3.76
C VAL A 137 -5.12 13.41 -2.44
N GLY A 138 -5.96 13.20 -1.43
CA GLY A 138 -5.74 13.76 -0.11
C GLY A 138 -6.46 15.07 0.19
N LEU A 139 -7.19 15.67 -0.75
CA LEU A 139 -8.00 16.87 -0.52
C LEU A 139 -8.95 16.68 0.68
N GLY A 140 -8.95 17.66 1.61
CA GLY A 140 -9.75 17.68 2.83
C GLY A 140 -9.39 16.60 3.85
N THR A 141 -8.29 15.88 3.66
CA THR A 141 -7.81 14.85 4.57
C THR A 141 -6.63 15.35 5.41
N PHE A 142 -6.09 14.50 6.27
CA PHE A 142 -4.83 14.72 6.99
C PHE A 142 -3.66 15.15 6.07
N LEU A 143 -3.70 14.79 4.79
CA LEU A 143 -2.67 15.16 3.80
C LEU A 143 -2.86 16.58 3.24
N ASP A 144 -3.98 17.22 3.49
CA ASP A 144 -4.27 18.58 3.00
C ASP A 144 -3.52 19.65 3.78
N SER A 145 -3.20 20.75 3.10
CA SER A 145 -2.56 21.94 3.68
C SER A 145 -3.36 22.59 4.82
N GLU A 146 -4.69 22.47 4.79
CA GLU A 146 -5.57 22.96 5.87
C GLU A 146 -5.51 22.11 7.14
N HIS A 147 -4.81 20.97 7.09
CA HIS A 147 -4.61 20.06 8.20
C HIS A 147 -3.12 19.91 8.53
N ASP A 148 -2.61 18.69 8.61
CA ASP A 148 -1.21 18.46 8.98
C ASP A 148 -0.25 18.46 7.77
N ALA A 149 -0.74 18.58 6.54
CA ALA A 149 0.06 18.48 5.31
C ALA A 149 1.01 17.26 5.31
N GLY A 150 0.53 16.14 5.82
CA GLY A 150 1.32 14.91 5.93
C GLY A 150 2.39 14.89 7.01
N ALA A 151 2.52 15.93 7.85
CA ALA A 151 3.48 15.96 8.96
C ALA A 151 3.03 15.03 10.11
N LEU A 152 3.90 14.09 10.48
CA LEU A 152 3.59 13.07 11.49
C LEU A 152 3.92 13.51 12.91
N ASN A 153 4.85 14.46 13.09
CA ASN A 153 5.33 14.86 14.40
C ASN A 153 5.63 16.39 14.52
N GLY A 154 6.10 16.81 15.69
CA GLY A 154 6.40 18.21 16.00
C GLY A 154 7.52 18.77 15.13
N LYS A 155 8.63 18.04 15.01
CA LYS A 155 9.76 18.44 14.17
C LYS A 155 9.36 18.66 12.72
N ALA A 156 8.56 17.77 12.15
CA ALA A 156 8.09 17.91 10.78
C ALA A 156 7.23 19.17 10.59
N ARG A 157 6.32 19.46 11.55
CA ARG A 157 5.51 20.68 11.54
C ARG A 157 6.33 21.95 11.66
N GLU A 158 7.41 21.92 12.42
CA GLU A 158 8.34 23.06 12.56
C GLU A 158 9.19 23.26 11.30
N LYS A 159 9.81 22.19 10.80
CA LYS A 159 10.76 22.25 9.68
C LYS A 159 10.11 22.48 8.32
N LYS A 160 8.89 21.97 8.11
CA LYS A 160 8.12 22.14 6.86
C LYS A 160 8.93 21.83 5.60
N ARG A 161 9.66 20.71 5.61
CA ARG A 161 10.56 20.32 4.51
C ARG A 161 9.80 19.97 3.24
N ILE A 162 8.59 19.45 3.36
CA ILE A 162 7.67 19.25 2.25
C ILE A 162 6.64 20.38 2.22
N GLY A 163 6.25 20.80 1.02
CA GLY A 163 5.21 21.80 0.80
C GLY A 163 3.95 21.15 0.25
N ILE A 164 2.81 21.44 0.85
CA ILE A 164 1.51 21.07 0.30
C ILE A 164 0.63 22.31 0.31
N GLU A 165 0.16 22.71 -0.87
CA GLU A 165 -0.66 23.90 -1.08
C GLU A 165 -1.93 23.52 -1.81
N THR A 166 -3.07 24.09 -1.41
CA THR A 166 -4.30 23.96 -2.18
C THR A 166 -4.33 25.03 -3.26
N VAL A 167 -4.47 24.60 -4.50
CA VAL A 167 -4.53 25.48 -5.68
C VAL A 167 -5.84 25.27 -6.43
N ASN A 168 -6.53 26.37 -6.80
CA ASN A 168 -7.73 26.29 -7.61
C ASN A 168 -7.36 26.45 -9.09
N LEU A 169 -7.71 25.44 -9.89
CA LEU A 169 -7.52 25.47 -11.34
C LEU A 169 -8.87 25.23 -12.04
N LYS A 170 -9.32 26.23 -12.80
CA LYS A 170 -10.58 26.17 -13.56
C LYS A 170 -11.80 25.84 -12.69
N GLY A 171 -11.81 26.29 -11.43
CA GLY A 171 -12.93 26.06 -10.51
C GLY A 171 -12.87 24.75 -9.74
N GLU A 172 -11.79 23.98 -9.89
CA GLU A 172 -11.54 22.75 -9.13
C GLU A 172 -10.31 22.89 -8.25
N ASP A 173 -10.39 22.38 -7.02
CA ASP A 173 -9.28 22.40 -6.08
C ASP A 173 -8.38 21.18 -6.28
N TYR A 174 -7.08 21.43 -6.16
CA TYR A 174 -6.02 20.44 -6.21
C TYR A 174 -5.03 20.70 -5.08
N LEU A 175 -4.35 19.66 -4.63
CA LEU A 175 -3.13 19.79 -3.86
C LEU A 175 -1.94 19.91 -4.81
N PHE A 176 -1.08 20.90 -4.56
CA PHE A 176 0.22 21.02 -5.18
C PHE A 176 1.26 20.58 -4.16
N VAL A 177 1.88 19.43 -4.41
CA VAL A 177 2.82 18.77 -3.49
C VAL A 177 4.24 18.98 -3.96
N THR A 178 5.10 19.47 -3.08
CA THR A 178 6.53 19.65 -3.31
C THR A 178 7.34 18.95 -2.23
N ALA A 179 8.48 18.37 -2.61
CA ALA A 179 9.45 17.78 -1.70
C ALA A 179 10.87 18.11 -2.17
N PRO A 180 11.90 17.94 -1.36
CA PRO A 180 13.28 18.13 -1.80
C PRO A 180 13.63 17.20 -2.95
N LYS A 181 14.31 17.68 -3.99
CA LYS A 181 14.80 16.84 -5.08
C LYS A 181 15.89 15.89 -4.55
N PRO A 182 15.80 14.58 -4.79
CA PRO A 182 16.85 13.64 -4.39
C PRO A 182 18.13 13.90 -5.19
N ASN A 183 19.26 13.95 -4.49
CA ASN A 183 20.60 14.05 -5.08
C ASN A 183 21.37 12.74 -5.00
N VAL A 184 20.79 11.71 -4.36
CA VAL A 184 21.31 10.34 -4.34
C VAL A 184 20.14 9.38 -4.52
N SER A 185 20.37 8.29 -5.26
CA SER A 185 19.43 7.15 -5.31
C SER A 185 20.13 5.86 -4.94
N LEU A 186 19.46 5.06 -4.14
CA LEU A 186 19.82 3.67 -3.87
C LEU A 186 18.73 2.79 -4.47
N VAL A 187 19.09 1.95 -5.44
CA VAL A 187 18.14 1.10 -6.17
C VAL A 187 18.65 -0.33 -6.28
N ARG A 188 17.72 -1.25 -6.55
CA ARG A 188 18.03 -2.66 -6.73
C ARG A 188 17.49 -3.16 -8.08
N GLY A 189 18.28 -4.05 -8.71
CA GLY A 189 17.87 -4.89 -9.82
C GLY A 189 18.45 -6.28 -9.68
N THR A 190 18.21 -7.16 -10.66
CA THR A 190 18.72 -8.54 -10.65
C THR A 190 20.07 -8.64 -11.29
N THR A 191 20.23 -8.16 -12.53
CA THR A 191 21.46 -8.31 -13.33
C THR A 191 21.90 -6.96 -13.87
N SER A 192 23.19 -6.67 -13.77
CA SER A 192 23.85 -5.59 -14.53
C SER A 192 24.65 -6.19 -15.69
N ASP A 193 24.70 -5.54 -16.85
CA ASP A 193 25.76 -5.84 -17.81
C ASP A 193 27.00 -4.97 -17.60
N GLU A 194 28.04 -5.21 -18.38
CA GLU A 194 29.36 -4.52 -18.29
C GLU A 194 29.28 -3.01 -18.52
N ILE A 195 28.22 -2.49 -19.13
CA ILE A 195 28.00 -1.04 -19.31
C ILE A 195 27.00 -0.45 -18.34
N GLY A 196 26.46 -1.28 -17.41
CA GLY A 196 25.56 -0.87 -16.34
C GLY A 196 24.08 -0.90 -16.69
N ASN A 197 23.66 -1.53 -17.78
CA ASN A 197 22.24 -1.79 -18.02
C ASN A 197 21.71 -2.76 -16.97
N ILE A 198 20.61 -2.39 -16.34
CA ILE A 198 20.00 -3.17 -15.25
C ILE A 198 18.73 -3.86 -15.73
N SER A 199 18.62 -5.16 -15.45
CA SER A 199 17.38 -5.94 -15.63
C SER A 199 16.84 -6.42 -14.27
N MET A 200 15.55 -6.78 -14.25
CA MET A 200 14.81 -7.13 -13.01
C MET A 200 14.09 -8.49 -13.15
N GLU A 201 14.69 -9.42 -13.83
CA GLU A 201 14.07 -10.69 -14.26
C GLU A 201 13.71 -11.65 -13.12
N LYS A 202 14.32 -11.49 -11.93
CA LYS A 202 13.95 -12.26 -10.75
C LYS A 202 13.00 -11.51 -9.82
N GLU A 203 12.88 -10.21 -9.97
CA GLU A 203 12.05 -9.41 -9.09
C GLU A 203 10.55 -9.69 -9.34
N GLY A 204 9.76 -9.72 -8.27
CA GLY A 204 8.31 -9.91 -8.35
C GLY A 204 7.55 -8.64 -8.71
N ILE A 205 8.23 -7.49 -8.67
CA ILE A 205 7.69 -6.16 -8.98
C ILE A 205 8.78 -5.28 -9.58
N TYR A 206 8.38 -4.22 -10.27
CA TYR A 206 9.29 -3.17 -10.72
C TYR A 206 9.37 -1.98 -9.77
N GLY A 207 8.33 -1.75 -8.95
CA GLY A 207 8.25 -0.58 -8.08
C GLY A 207 8.41 0.73 -8.83
N THR A 208 9.08 1.69 -8.19
CA THR A 208 9.39 3.01 -8.73
C THR A 208 10.88 3.16 -9.09
N VAL A 209 11.62 2.04 -9.19
CA VAL A 209 13.08 2.00 -9.37
C VAL A 209 13.56 2.93 -10.46
N PHE A 210 12.92 2.90 -11.65
CA PHE A 210 13.32 3.74 -12.78
C PHE A 210 13.04 5.23 -12.53
N SER A 211 11.88 5.59 -11.98
CA SER A 211 11.52 6.99 -11.72
C SER A 211 12.38 7.61 -10.61
N ILE A 212 12.74 6.84 -9.57
CA ILE A 212 13.69 7.25 -8.54
C ILE A 212 15.07 7.56 -9.17
N THR A 213 15.56 6.66 -10.03
CA THR A 213 16.81 6.87 -10.76
C THR A 213 16.77 8.16 -11.59
N GLN A 214 15.70 8.35 -12.36
CA GLN A 214 15.51 9.54 -13.20
C GLN A 214 15.43 10.82 -12.37
N ALA A 215 14.71 10.81 -11.25
CA ALA A 215 14.54 11.98 -10.37
C ALA A 215 15.90 12.48 -9.86
N SER A 216 16.77 11.58 -9.41
CA SER A 216 18.12 11.95 -9.00
C SER A 216 18.98 12.48 -10.16
N LYS A 217 18.82 11.92 -11.37
CA LYS A 217 19.58 12.36 -12.56
C LYS A 217 19.04 13.61 -13.23
N ALA A 218 17.87 14.11 -12.82
CA ALA A 218 17.28 15.30 -13.42
C ALA A 218 18.19 16.54 -13.27
N THR A 219 18.26 17.35 -14.33
CA THR A 219 19.02 18.60 -14.37
C THR A 219 18.23 19.77 -13.77
N PRO A 220 18.88 20.87 -13.31
CA PRO A 220 20.32 21.01 -13.12
C PRO A 220 20.80 20.20 -11.91
N ASN A 221 22.10 19.97 -11.82
CA ASN A 221 22.75 19.22 -10.73
C ASN A 221 22.31 17.74 -10.66
N PRO A 222 22.70 16.91 -11.64
CA PRO A 222 22.46 15.48 -11.61
C PRO A 222 23.16 14.85 -10.40
N GLY A 223 22.42 14.01 -9.69
CA GLY A 223 22.88 13.30 -8.51
C GLY A 223 23.58 11.98 -8.82
N ILE A 224 23.81 11.19 -7.78
CA ILE A 224 24.54 9.92 -7.81
C ILE A 224 23.58 8.75 -7.64
N VAL A 225 23.73 7.70 -8.45
CA VAL A 225 22.92 6.48 -8.38
C VAL A 225 23.79 5.27 -8.07
N PHE A 226 23.48 4.61 -6.96
CA PHE A 226 24.02 3.31 -6.56
C PHE A 226 22.99 2.22 -6.86
N CYS A 227 23.42 1.17 -7.54
CA CYS A 227 22.58 0.02 -7.86
C CYS A 227 23.15 -1.26 -7.24
N GLN A 228 22.32 -1.97 -6.48
CA GLN A 228 22.57 -3.32 -6.00
C GLN A 228 22.06 -4.33 -7.01
N VAL A 229 22.88 -5.35 -7.33
CA VAL A 229 22.50 -6.47 -8.20
C VAL A 229 22.97 -7.80 -7.65
N GLU A 230 22.42 -8.92 -8.14
CA GLU A 230 22.90 -10.26 -7.80
C GLU A 230 24.13 -10.66 -8.62
N ARG A 231 24.23 -10.17 -9.86
CA ARG A 231 25.27 -10.61 -10.80
C ARG A 231 25.55 -9.60 -11.92
N ILE A 232 26.71 -9.80 -12.57
CA ILE A 232 27.12 -9.06 -13.75
C ILE A 232 27.13 -10.02 -14.96
N ALA A 233 26.56 -9.58 -16.07
CA ALA A 233 26.52 -10.29 -17.35
C ALA A 233 27.38 -9.57 -18.40
N ARG A 234 27.74 -10.26 -19.48
CA ARG A 234 28.42 -9.63 -20.61
C ARG A 234 27.50 -8.67 -21.35
N PHE A 235 28.06 -7.59 -21.84
CA PHE A 235 27.33 -6.66 -22.70
C PHE A 235 26.66 -7.38 -23.88
N GLY A 236 25.44 -7.00 -24.19
CA GLY A 236 24.64 -7.59 -25.26
C GLY A 236 23.91 -8.89 -24.91
N THR A 237 24.03 -9.41 -23.67
CA THR A 237 23.29 -10.62 -23.25
C THR A 237 21.93 -10.31 -22.68
N ILE A 238 21.70 -9.09 -22.16
CA ILE A 238 20.38 -8.65 -21.70
C ILE A 238 19.56 -8.21 -22.92
N ASN A 239 18.36 -8.77 -23.07
CA ASN A 239 17.44 -8.29 -24.10
C ASN A 239 17.15 -6.80 -23.88
N PRO A 240 17.26 -5.92 -24.90
CA PRO A 240 17.02 -4.49 -24.74
C PRO A 240 15.66 -4.12 -24.16
N LYS A 241 14.62 -4.92 -24.41
CA LYS A 241 13.29 -4.74 -23.81
C LYS A 241 13.23 -5.15 -22.33
N ALA A 242 14.18 -5.94 -21.84
CA ALA A 242 14.30 -6.35 -20.45
C ALA A 242 15.21 -5.39 -19.65
N VAL A 243 15.88 -4.46 -20.30
CA VAL A 243 16.63 -3.39 -19.62
C VAL A 243 15.63 -2.47 -18.94
N HIS A 244 15.65 -2.46 -17.64
CA HIS A 244 14.78 -1.59 -16.84
C HIS A 244 15.41 -0.22 -16.58
N ILE A 245 16.74 -0.18 -16.32
CA ILE A 245 17.49 1.07 -16.19
C ILE A 245 18.65 1.06 -17.18
N PRO A 246 18.71 2.02 -18.12
CA PRO A 246 19.87 2.18 -19.02
C PRO A 246 21.14 2.55 -18.25
N GLY A 247 22.25 1.93 -18.60
CA GLY A 247 23.55 2.05 -17.93
C GLY A 247 24.05 3.48 -17.68
N PRO A 248 23.89 4.44 -18.64
CA PRO A 248 24.32 5.84 -18.41
C PRO A 248 23.67 6.54 -17.22
N LEU A 249 22.57 6.00 -16.67
CA LEU A 249 21.91 6.55 -15.48
C LEU A 249 22.48 6.00 -14.16
N ILE A 250 23.38 5.01 -14.21
CA ILE A 250 23.98 4.37 -13.03
C ILE A 250 25.43 4.85 -12.86
N ASP A 251 25.82 5.26 -11.66
CA ASP A 251 27.18 5.65 -11.35
C ASP A 251 27.97 4.51 -10.68
N TYR A 252 27.32 3.74 -9.82
CA TYR A 252 27.94 2.65 -9.08
C TYR A 252 27.07 1.40 -9.13
N VAL A 253 27.72 0.25 -9.37
CA VAL A 253 27.08 -1.06 -9.28
C VAL A 253 27.84 -1.90 -8.25
N THR A 254 27.11 -2.56 -7.37
CA THR A 254 27.68 -3.53 -6.42
C THR A 254 26.92 -4.85 -6.48
N ILE A 255 27.67 -5.96 -6.33
CA ILE A 255 27.07 -7.29 -6.17
C ILE A 255 26.78 -7.48 -4.68
N ALA A 256 25.54 -7.73 -4.34
CA ALA A 256 25.13 -8.03 -2.98
C ALA A 256 25.22 -9.54 -2.69
N PRO A 257 25.51 -9.93 -1.44
CA PRO A 257 25.32 -11.29 -0.99
C PRO A 257 23.86 -11.77 -1.20
N PRO A 258 23.63 -13.07 -1.47
CA PRO A 258 22.30 -13.60 -1.85
C PRO A 258 21.18 -13.28 -0.85
N GLU A 259 21.48 -13.26 0.45
CA GLU A 259 20.54 -12.97 1.54
C GLU A 259 19.91 -11.56 1.45
N PHE A 260 20.50 -10.65 0.68
CA PHE A 260 20.00 -9.29 0.45
C PHE A 260 19.24 -9.15 -0.87
N SER A 261 18.91 -10.27 -1.52
CA SER A 261 18.26 -10.29 -2.84
C SER A 261 16.96 -11.10 -2.85
N TRP A 262 16.36 -11.34 -1.69
CA TRP A 262 15.09 -12.05 -1.58
C TRP A 262 13.95 -11.30 -2.28
N GLN A 263 13.01 -12.06 -2.86
CA GLN A 263 11.85 -11.47 -3.54
C GLN A 263 10.85 -10.83 -2.57
N THR A 264 10.72 -11.42 -1.37
CA THR A 264 9.84 -10.93 -0.29
C THR A 264 10.49 -11.19 1.07
N ASP A 265 9.83 -10.90 2.16
CA ASP A 265 10.34 -11.14 3.51
C ASP A 265 10.55 -12.62 3.83
N SER A 266 9.76 -13.53 3.24
CA SER A 266 9.85 -14.97 3.51
C SER A 266 10.29 -15.81 2.31
N ILE A 267 10.31 -15.24 1.10
CA ILE A 267 10.58 -15.98 -0.15
C ILE A 267 11.88 -15.48 -0.76
N GLU A 268 12.89 -16.34 -0.75
CA GLU A 268 14.15 -16.06 -1.43
C GLU A 268 13.94 -15.91 -2.95
N PHE A 269 13.39 -16.94 -3.58
CA PHE A 269 13.07 -16.93 -5.00
C PHE A 269 12.00 -17.95 -5.37
N ASP A 270 10.97 -17.49 -6.04
CA ASP A 270 9.94 -18.31 -6.68
C ASP A 270 9.71 -17.79 -8.11
N PRO A 271 10.05 -18.56 -9.15
CA PRO A 271 9.90 -18.11 -10.55
C PRO A 271 8.44 -17.86 -10.96
N ARG A 272 7.46 -18.33 -10.17
CA ARG A 272 6.05 -18.03 -10.40
C ARG A 272 5.70 -16.60 -10.01
N ILE A 273 6.45 -15.98 -9.10
CA ILE A 273 6.27 -14.59 -8.68
C ILE A 273 6.81 -13.62 -9.73
N SER A 274 7.97 -13.92 -10.30
CA SER A 274 8.61 -13.06 -11.32
C SER A 274 8.08 -13.25 -12.74
N GLY A 275 7.11 -14.15 -12.94
CA GLY A 275 6.61 -14.49 -14.29
C GLY A 275 7.51 -15.41 -15.10
N GLY A 276 8.59 -15.94 -14.51
CA GLY A 276 9.48 -16.92 -15.14
C GLY A 276 8.81 -18.27 -15.41
N ILE A 277 7.78 -18.61 -14.60
CA ILE A 277 6.92 -19.77 -14.80
C ILE A 277 5.47 -19.31 -14.65
N ILE A 278 4.65 -19.56 -15.66
CA ILE A 278 3.21 -19.35 -15.61
C ILE A 278 2.58 -20.66 -15.10
N PRO A 279 2.10 -20.71 -13.85
CA PRO A 279 1.46 -21.91 -13.33
C PRO A 279 0.12 -22.16 -14.04
N PRO A 280 -0.31 -23.42 -14.20
CA PRO A 280 -1.69 -23.70 -14.59
C PRO A 280 -2.64 -23.09 -13.57
N GLN A 281 -3.88 -22.79 -13.97
CA GLN A 281 -4.86 -22.12 -13.12
C GLN A 281 -4.91 -22.71 -11.71
N PHE A 282 -4.59 -21.90 -10.72
CA PHE A 282 -4.67 -22.29 -9.31
C PHE A 282 -6.04 -21.91 -8.75
N HIS A 283 -6.81 -22.92 -8.38
CA HIS A 283 -7.94 -22.75 -7.50
C HIS A 283 -7.48 -23.00 -6.06
N ARG A 284 -7.64 -22.03 -5.17
CA ARG A 284 -7.44 -22.28 -3.74
C ARG A 284 -8.52 -23.26 -3.26
N LYS A 285 -8.11 -24.46 -2.85
CA LYS A 285 -9.02 -25.38 -2.14
C LYS A 285 -9.27 -24.81 -0.73
N ASN A 286 -10.20 -23.89 -0.61
CA ASN A 286 -10.68 -23.42 0.69
C ASN A 286 -11.88 -24.28 1.09
N SER A 287 -11.67 -25.25 1.99
CA SER A 287 -12.76 -25.92 2.69
C SER A 287 -13.24 -25.00 3.82
N ILE A 288 -14.50 -24.57 3.76
CA ILE A 288 -15.12 -23.82 4.85
C ILE A 288 -15.48 -24.85 5.93
N THR A 289 -14.64 -24.97 6.95
CA THR A 289 -14.84 -25.90 8.07
C THR A 289 -15.72 -25.34 9.19
N GLY A 290 -16.02 -24.04 9.16
CA GLY A 290 -16.85 -23.33 10.13
C GLY A 290 -17.08 -21.88 9.73
N ILE A 291 -18.01 -21.21 10.38
CA ILE A 291 -18.25 -19.78 10.18
C ILE A 291 -17.74 -19.01 11.38
N THR A 292 -16.84 -18.04 11.14
CA THR A 292 -16.31 -17.10 12.12
C THR A 292 -16.79 -15.69 11.81
N ALA A 293 -16.61 -14.76 12.75
CA ALA A 293 -16.89 -13.34 12.52
C ALA A 293 -16.17 -12.82 11.24
N LYS A 294 -14.90 -13.20 11.06
CA LYS A 294 -14.14 -12.87 9.85
C LYS A 294 -14.78 -13.46 8.58
N ASN A 295 -15.20 -14.71 8.61
CA ASN A 295 -15.87 -15.32 7.45
C ASN A 295 -17.16 -14.58 7.06
N ILE A 296 -17.94 -14.07 8.03
CA ILE A 296 -19.15 -13.27 7.75
C ILE A 296 -18.77 -12.02 6.96
N ILE A 297 -17.77 -11.27 7.42
CA ILE A 297 -17.29 -10.06 6.74
C ILE A 297 -16.86 -10.38 5.31
N LEU A 298 -16.01 -11.40 5.12
CA LEU A 298 -15.50 -11.82 3.81
C LEU A 298 -16.63 -12.24 2.87
N ARG A 299 -17.55 -13.06 3.35
CA ARG A 299 -18.69 -13.59 2.58
C ARG A 299 -19.69 -12.48 2.22
N ARG A 300 -19.96 -11.54 3.13
CA ARG A 300 -20.84 -10.39 2.86
C ARG A 300 -20.18 -9.45 1.84
N SER A 301 -18.88 -9.22 1.94
CA SER A 301 -18.12 -8.43 0.96
C SER A 301 -18.09 -9.09 -0.42
N ALA A 302 -17.90 -10.41 -0.50
CA ALA A 302 -17.97 -11.16 -1.75
C ALA A 302 -19.36 -11.08 -2.42
N LEU A 303 -20.43 -11.09 -1.62
CA LEU A 303 -21.80 -10.87 -2.11
C LEU A 303 -21.95 -9.46 -2.73
N GLU A 304 -21.36 -8.42 -2.11
CA GLU A 304 -21.41 -7.07 -2.65
C GLU A 304 -20.64 -6.96 -3.97
N ILE A 305 -19.44 -7.53 -4.04
CA ILE A 305 -18.66 -7.59 -5.29
C ILE A 305 -19.45 -8.30 -6.40
N THR A 306 -20.15 -9.39 -6.05
CA THR A 306 -21.01 -10.09 -7.01
C THR A 306 -22.13 -9.20 -7.55
N LYS A 307 -22.72 -8.36 -6.70
CA LYS A 307 -23.71 -7.34 -7.15
C LYS A 307 -23.08 -6.30 -8.05
N GLU A 308 -21.81 -5.91 -7.81
CA GLU A 308 -21.09 -5.00 -8.72
C GLU A 308 -20.85 -5.65 -10.10
N ILE A 309 -20.47 -6.93 -10.15
CA ILE A 309 -20.36 -7.68 -11.40
C ILE A 309 -21.70 -7.67 -12.16
N GLN A 310 -22.82 -7.90 -11.45
CA GLN A 310 -24.16 -7.84 -12.06
C GLN A 310 -24.48 -6.45 -12.64
N ARG A 311 -24.16 -5.38 -11.89
CA ARG A 311 -24.43 -4.00 -12.35
C ARG A 311 -23.59 -3.63 -13.56
N ALA A 312 -22.33 -4.03 -13.57
CA ALA A 312 -21.40 -3.77 -14.66
C ALA A 312 -21.69 -4.62 -15.90
N GLY A 313 -22.29 -5.81 -15.73
CA GLY A 313 -22.54 -6.77 -16.82
C GLY A 313 -21.24 -7.33 -17.45
N ARG A 314 -20.12 -7.20 -16.75
CA ARG A 314 -18.77 -7.62 -17.20
C ARG A 314 -17.88 -7.96 -16.00
N PRO A 315 -16.73 -8.63 -16.23
CA PRO A 315 -15.69 -8.75 -15.23
C PRO A 315 -15.21 -7.39 -14.71
N LEU A 316 -14.80 -7.34 -13.43
CA LEU A 316 -14.35 -6.14 -12.74
C LEU A 316 -12.85 -6.14 -12.54
N ILE A 317 -12.26 -4.95 -12.54
CA ILE A 317 -10.91 -4.69 -12.01
C ILE A 317 -11.07 -4.33 -10.54
N ALA A 318 -10.39 -5.05 -9.65
CA ALA A 318 -10.54 -4.91 -8.22
C ALA A 318 -9.20 -4.78 -7.48
N ASN A 319 -9.20 -3.97 -6.41
CA ASN A 319 -8.10 -3.93 -5.45
C ASN A 319 -8.57 -4.44 -4.08
N PHE A 320 -7.72 -5.23 -3.42
CA PHE A 320 -7.96 -5.80 -2.09
C PHE A 320 -6.84 -5.36 -1.15
N GLY A 321 -7.15 -4.45 -0.23
CA GLY A 321 -6.20 -3.92 0.75
C GLY A 321 -5.78 -4.94 1.82
N VAL A 322 -4.73 -4.60 2.53
CA VAL A 322 -4.13 -5.42 3.61
C VAL A 322 -5.15 -5.74 4.72
N GLY A 323 -4.98 -6.89 5.36
CA GLY A 323 -5.82 -7.36 6.46
C GLY A 323 -7.01 -8.20 5.99
N ILE A 324 -8.19 -8.03 6.59
CA ILE A 324 -9.39 -8.81 6.23
C ILE A 324 -9.71 -8.74 4.73
N PRO A 325 -9.69 -7.58 4.06
CA PRO A 325 -10.01 -7.50 2.64
C PRO A 325 -9.13 -8.37 1.74
N SER A 326 -7.86 -8.57 2.05
CA SER A 326 -6.93 -9.38 1.24
C SER A 326 -7.32 -10.86 1.13
N GLU A 327 -8.22 -11.34 1.99
CA GLU A 327 -8.71 -12.72 1.97
C GLU A 327 -10.02 -12.89 1.15
N ILE A 328 -10.66 -11.78 0.72
CA ILE A 328 -11.89 -11.83 -0.11
C ILE A 328 -11.70 -12.65 -1.40
N PRO A 329 -10.57 -12.54 -2.14
CA PRO A 329 -10.33 -13.36 -3.33
C PRO A 329 -10.48 -14.87 -3.09
N GLY A 330 -10.12 -15.36 -1.91
CA GLY A 330 -10.31 -16.76 -1.53
C GLY A 330 -11.79 -17.19 -1.44
N ILE A 331 -12.67 -16.29 -1.02
CA ILE A 331 -14.13 -16.53 -1.03
C ILE A 331 -14.65 -16.50 -2.47
N LEU A 332 -14.24 -15.53 -3.28
CA LEU A 332 -14.65 -15.42 -4.69
C LEU A 332 -14.25 -16.67 -5.48
N ASP A 333 -13.06 -17.21 -5.21
CA ASP A 333 -12.60 -18.46 -5.81
C ASP A 333 -13.44 -19.67 -5.35
N SER A 334 -13.70 -19.80 -4.04
CA SER A 334 -14.54 -20.88 -3.51
C SER A 334 -15.97 -20.86 -4.05
N GLU A 335 -16.48 -19.71 -4.46
CA GLU A 335 -17.81 -19.49 -5.06
C GLU A 335 -17.79 -19.61 -6.59
N ASN A 336 -16.64 -19.91 -7.21
CA ASN A 336 -16.41 -20.01 -8.66
C ASN A 336 -16.71 -18.70 -9.41
N ILE A 337 -16.33 -17.58 -8.85
CA ILE A 337 -16.50 -16.23 -9.46
C ILE A 337 -15.18 -15.48 -9.63
N SER A 338 -14.04 -16.10 -9.35
CA SER A 338 -12.70 -15.50 -9.56
C SER A 338 -12.46 -15.10 -11.01
N ASP A 339 -12.99 -15.84 -11.99
CA ASP A 339 -12.88 -15.53 -13.43
C ASP A 339 -13.56 -14.21 -13.86
N TYR A 340 -14.37 -13.62 -12.98
CA TYR A 340 -15.04 -12.34 -13.20
C TYR A 340 -14.32 -11.19 -12.49
N ILE A 341 -13.10 -11.44 -11.97
CA ILE A 341 -12.31 -10.44 -11.24
C ILE A 341 -10.87 -10.43 -11.76
N TYR A 342 -10.45 -9.26 -12.22
CA TYR A 342 -9.04 -8.95 -12.42
C TYR A 342 -8.51 -8.30 -11.15
N SER A 343 -7.88 -9.09 -10.27
CA SER A 343 -7.26 -8.58 -9.06
C SER A 343 -5.99 -7.79 -9.40
N THR A 344 -5.77 -6.69 -8.71
CA THR A 344 -4.56 -5.88 -8.81
C THR A 344 -3.92 -5.72 -7.45
N VAL A 345 -2.59 -5.70 -7.42
CA VAL A 345 -1.79 -5.38 -6.24
C VAL A 345 -1.12 -4.03 -6.44
N GLU A 346 -1.07 -3.21 -5.40
CA GLU A 346 -0.53 -1.84 -5.45
C GLU A 346 0.87 -1.76 -6.09
N ALA A 347 1.71 -2.74 -5.80
CA ALA A 347 3.09 -2.78 -6.28
C ALA A 347 3.25 -3.12 -7.78
N GLY A 348 2.13 -3.45 -8.49
CA GLY A 348 2.13 -3.64 -9.93
C GLY A 348 1.64 -4.97 -10.49
N PRO A 349 1.54 -6.08 -9.72
CA PRO A 349 1.02 -7.35 -10.24
C PRO A 349 -0.48 -7.31 -10.56
N TRP A 350 -0.85 -7.98 -11.66
CA TRP A 350 -2.22 -8.19 -12.13
C TRP A 350 -2.55 -9.67 -12.18
N GLY A 351 -3.64 -10.04 -11.55
CA GLY A 351 -4.09 -11.43 -11.48
C GLY A 351 -3.21 -12.31 -10.61
N GLY A 352 -3.28 -13.62 -10.86
CA GLY A 352 -2.63 -14.60 -10.00
C GLY A 352 -3.24 -14.66 -8.60
N ILE A 353 -2.47 -15.15 -7.65
CA ILE A 353 -2.84 -15.22 -6.24
C ILE A 353 -2.04 -14.18 -5.48
N PRO A 354 -2.62 -13.03 -5.09
CA PRO A 354 -1.97 -12.05 -4.24
C PRO A 354 -1.49 -12.69 -2.93
N LEU A 355 -0.24 -12.46 -2.56
CA LEU A 355 0.28 -12.88 -1.27
C LEU A 355 -0.15 -11.91 -0.16
N THR A 356 -0.15 -12.40 1.07
CA THR A 356 -0.65 -11.67 2.23
C THR A 356 0.36 -11.70 3.37
N GLY A 357 0.17 -10.88 4.42
CA GLY A 357 1.11 -10.81 5.53
C GLY A 357 2.43 -10.20 5.09
N ASP A 358 3.54 -10.81 5.52
CA ASP A 358 4.90 -10.31 5.29
C ASP A 358 5.29 -10.34 3.80
N ASP A 359 4.62 -11.15 2.98
CA ASP A 359 4.85 -11.25 1.53
C ASP A 359 3.92 -10.36 0.69
N PHE A 360 3.17 -9.45 1.32
CA PHE A 360 2.28 -8.54 0.61
C PHE A 360 3.05 -7.66 -0.40
N GLY A 361 2.48 -7.51 -1.59
CA GLY A 361 3.06 -6.71 -2.69
C GLY A 361 3.28 -7.51 -3.98
N VAL A 362 3.36 -8.82 -3.89
CA VAL A 362 3.56 -9.72 -5.04
C VAL A 362 2.39 -10.69 -5.23
N SER A 363 2.35 -11.36 -6.37
CA SER A 363 1.36 -12.41 -6.69
C SER A 363 2.04 -13.65 -7.22
N ILE A 364 1.51 -14.83 -6.93
CA ILE A 364 1.92 -16.08 -7.60
C ILE A 364 1.17 -16.20 -8.92
N GLY A 365 1.89 -16.28 -10.03
CA GLY A 365 1.32 -16.43 -11.37
C GLY A 365 0.55 -15.21 -11.87
N PRO A 366 1.06 -13.98 -11.72
CA PRO A 366 0.43 -12.80 -12.32
C PRO A 366 0.46 -12.93 -13.84
N PHE A 367 -0.57 -12.42 -14.54
CA PHE A 367 -0.56 -12.36 -16.00
C PHE A 367 0.11 -11.09 -16.53
N ALA A 368 0.32 -10.07 -15.67
CA ALA A 368 1.11 -8.89 -15.98
C ALA A 368 1.74 -8.33 -14.70
N ILE A 369 2.91 -7.70 -14.85
CA ILE A 369 3.57 -6.92 -13.81
C ILE A 369 3.89 -5.57 -14.46
N ILE A 370 3.40 -4.47 -13.90
CA ILE A 370 3.65 -3.12 -14.41
C ILE A 370 4.36 -2.28 -13.34
N PRO A 371 5.08 -1.21 -13.73
CA PRO A 371 5.67 -0.29 -12.77
C PRO A 371 4.63 0.32 -11.84
N LEU A 372 5.01 0.53 -10.59
CA LEU A 372 4.12 1.07 -9.54
C LEU A 372 3.52 2.44 -9.91
N PRO A 373 4.25 3.40 -10.52
CA PRO A 373 3.65 4.65 -10.95
C PRO A 373 2.55 4.47 -12.01
N ASP A 374 2.69 3.49 -12.90
CA ASP A 374 1.66 3.19 -13.92
C ASP A 374 0.43 2.55 -13.26
N GLN A 375 0.64 1.67 -12.28
CA GLN A 375 -0.43 1.09 -11.47
C GLN A 375 -1.22 2.18 -10.73
N PHE A 376 -0.55 3.14 -10.12
CA PHE A 376 -1.21 4.24 -9.42
C PHE A 376 -1.84 5.28 -10.35
N THR A 377 -1.36 5.44 -11.58
CA THR A 377 -2.06 6.19 -12.63
C THR A 377 -3.44 5.58 -12.91
N LEU A 378 -3.52 4.24 -13.01
CA LEU A 378 -4.79 3.54 -13.19
C LEU A 378 -5.73 3.74 -11.97
N TYR A 379 -5.20 3.67 -10.77
CA TYR A 379 -5.98 3.87 -9.55
C TYR A 379 -6.50 5.30 -9.44
N GLU A 380 -5.64 6.30 -9.58
CA GLU A 380 -6.02 7.72 -9.49
C GLU A 380 -7.01 8.11 -10.59
N GLY A 381 -6.81 7.57 -11.80
CA GLY A 381 -7.66 7.81 -12.97
C GLY A 381 -9.01 7.09 -12.93
N GLY A 382 -9.33 6.33 -11.86
CA GLY A 382 -10.62 5.67 -11.70
C GLY A 382 -10.83 4.44 -12.58
N MET A 383 -9.74 3.79 -13.02
CA MET A 383 -9.83 2.61 -13.90
C MET A 383 -10.03 1.29 -13.13
N ILE A 384 -10.17 1.32 -11.81
CA ILE A 384 -10.60 0.18 -11.01
C ILE A 384 -12.09 0.32 -10.69
N ASP A 385 -12.83 -0.79 -10.76
CA ASP A 385 -14.27 -0.80 -10.54
C ASP A 385 -14.64 -0.84 -9.07
N VAL A 386 -13.88 -1.60 -8.27
CA VAL A 386 -14.15 -1.79 -6.85
C VAL A 386 -12.86 -1.90 -6.03
N ALA A 387 -12.84 -1.23 -4.89
CA ALA A 387 -11.82 -1.42 -3.86
C ALA A 387 -12.45 -1.97 -2.58
N ALA A 388 -11.85 -3.00 -2.01
CA ALA A 388 -12.18 -3.49 -0.67
C ALA A 388 -11.03 -3.17 0.28
N LEU A 389 -11.27 -2.38 1.32
CA LEU A 389 -10.25 -1.78 2.17
C LEU A 389 -10.60 -1.94 3.66
N GLY A 390 -9.59 -1.96 4.51
CA GLY A 390 -9.77 -2.00 5.96
C GLY A 390 -10.09 -0.63 6.56
N PHE A 391 -10.55 -0.64 7.83
CA PHE A 391 -10.75 0.58 8.61
C PHE A 391 -10.41 0.35 10.09
N MET A 392 -9.95 1.42 10.75
CA MET A 392 -9.77 1.47 12.21
C MET A 392 -10.81 2.33 12.90
N GLN A 393 -11.21 3.46 12.28
CA GLN A 393 -12.23 4.35 12.82
C GLN A 393 -13.15 4.84 11.72
N ILE A 394 -14.43 4.99 12.04
CA ILE A 394 -15.48 5.56 11.18
C ILE A 394 -16.26 6.55 12.04
N ASP A 395 -16.57 7.74 11.51
CA ASP A 395 -17.40 8.73 12.16
C ASP A 395 -18.86 8.72 11.65
N ARG A 396 -19.68 9.60 12.20
CA ARG A 396 -21.10 9.72 11.86
C ARG A 396 -21.35 10.09 10.41
N GLU A 397 -20.48 10.90 9.84
CA GLU A 397 -20.53 11.35 8.45
C GLU A 397 -20.12 10.24 7.47
N GLY A 398 -19.47 9.16 7.97
CA GLY A 398 -18.92 8.06 7.18
C GLY A 398 -17.49 8.32 6.69
N ASN A 399 -16.79 9.31 7.25
CA ASN A 399 -15.36 9.46 7.01
C ASN A 399 -14.60 8.28 7.62
N VAL A 400 -13.42 7.98 7.09
CA VAL A 400 -12.62 6.82 7.54
C VAL A 400 -11.18 7.19 7.86
N ASN A 401 -10.72 6.63 8.97
CA ASN A 401 -9.32 6.48 9.33
C ASN A 401 -8.93 4.99 9.22
N PRO A 402 -8.09 4.61 8.26
CA PRO A 402 -7.76 3.20 8.05
C PRO A 402 -6.68 2.68 9.00
N SER A 403 -5.81 3.53 9.56
CA SER A 403 -4.54 3.04 10.12
C SER A 403 -3.96 3.85 11.28
N MET A 404 -4.21 5.15 11.37
CA MET A 404 -3.47 6.05 12.26
C MET A 404 -4.15 6.19 13.62
N LEU A 405 -3.38 6.08 14.72
CA LEU A 405 -3.84 6.29 16.09
C LEU A 405 -2.76 7.03 16.89
N PRO A 406 -3.07 7.63 18.05
CA PRO A 406 -2.06 8.21 18.93
C PRO A 406 -0.95 7.21 19.24
N GLY A 407 0.32 7.61 19.01
CA GLY A 407 1.49 6.73 19.21
C GLY A 407 1.65 5.60 18.19
N ARG A 408 0.80 5.54 17.18
CA ARG A 408 0.87 4.57 16.08
C ARG A 408 0.65 5.27 14.74
N THR A 409 1.72 5.44 13.99
CA THR A 409 1.75 6.23 12.76
C THR A 409 2.21 5.40 11.54
N PRO A 410 1.44 4.36 11.15
CA PRO A 410 1.85 3.51 10.03
C PRO A 410 1.77 4.19 8.66
N GLY A 411 1.29 5.44 8.61
CA GLY A 411 1.09 6.17 7.36
C GLY A 411 -0.17 5.71 6.59
N PRO A 412 -0.51 6.41 5.50
CA PRO A 412 -1.70 6.15 4.70
C PRO A 412 -1.52 5.02 3.66
N GLY A 413 -0.28 4.68 3.26
CA GLY A 413 -0.04 3.73 2.18
C GLY A 413 -0.69 4.17 0.85
N GLY A 414 -1.24 3.22 0.11
CA GLY A 414 -1.98 3.48 -1.14
C GLY A 414 -3.43 3.92 -0.94
N PHE A 415 -3.95 3.83 0.29
CA PHE A 415 -5.36 4.05 0.60
C PHE A 415 -5.95 5.36 0.04
N PRO A 416 -5.31 6.55 0.18
CA PRO A 416 -5.87 7.79 -0.35
C PRO A 416 -6.04 7.79 -1.88
N THR A 417 -5.07 7.26 -2.62
CA THR A 417 -5.14 7.19 -4.09
C THR A 417 -6.21 6.19 -4.53
N ILE A 418 -6.25 5.01 -3.91
CA ILE A 418 -7.23 3.96 -4.24
C ILE A 418 -8.65 4.46 -3.97
N THR A 419 -8.90 5.08 -2.82
CA THR A 419 -10.23 5.61 -2.48
C THR A 419 -10.60 6.83 -3.32
N ASN A 420 -9.62 7.64 -3.73
CA ASN A 420 -9.86 8.77 -4.62
C ASN A 420 -10.37 8.34 -6.01
N GLY A 421 -9.79 7.28 -6.60
CA GLY A 421 -10.18 6.83 -7.93
C GLY A 421 -11.35 5.85 -7.97
N SER A 422 -11.49 4.94 -7.00
CA SER A 422 -12.48 3.86 -7.05
C SER A 422 -13.93 4.36 -7.00
N PRO A 423 -14.79 3.99 -7.96
CA PRO A 423 -16.22 4.36 -7.95
C PRO A 423 -17.04 3.57 -6.94
N SER A 424 -16.63 2.34 -6.59
CA SER A 424 -17.25 1.52 -5.56
C SER A 424 -16.25 1.12 -4.49
N ILE A 425 -16.57 1.37 -3.23
CA ILE A 425 -15.69 1.12 -2.10
C ILE A 425 -16.41 0.26 -1.04
N ILE A 426 -15.76 -0.82 -0.62
CA ILE A 426 -16.21 -1.69 0.45
C ILE A 426 -15.22 -1.55 1.60
N PHE A 427 -15.61 -0.88 2.67
CA PHE A 427 -14.85 -0.91 3.91
C PHE A 427 -15.21 -2.17 4.70
N ALA A 428 -14.24 -3.06 4.94
CA ALA A 428 -14.47 -4.37 5.56
C ALA A 428 -13.60 -4.55 6.79
N GLY A 429 -14.23 -4.77 7.95
CA GLY A 429 -13.53 -4.92 9.21
C GLY A 429 -14.44 -5.36 10.34
N GLN A 430 -13.87 -5.80 11.45
CA GLN A 430 -14.65 -6.09 12.67
C GLN A 430 -15.27 -4.82 13.22
N PHE A 431 -16.45 -4.94 13.84
CA PHE A 431 -17.21 -3.84 14.40
C PHE A 431 -16.48 -3.14 15.56
N THR A 432 -15.82 -3.90 16.42
CA THR A 432 -14.95 -3.39 17.49
C THR A 432 -13.49 -3.81 17.24
N ALA A 433 -12.54 -3.14 17.89
CA ALA A 433 -11.14 -3.53 17.89
C ALA A 433 -10.82 -4.59 18.96
N GLY A 434 -9.60 -5.09 18.99
CA GLY A 434 -9.15 -6.06 19.98
C GLY A 434 -9.83 -7.43 19.91
N LYS A 435 -9.82 -8.15 21.02
CA LYS A 435 -10.42 -9.50 21.10
C LYS A 435 -11.90 -9.42 21.45
N SER A 436 -12.76 -9.85 20.53
CA SER A 436 -14.18 -10.09 20.76
C SER A 436 -14.44 -11.58 20.90
N ASP A 437 -15.45 -11.96 21.67
CA ASP A 437 -15.99 -13.33 21.74
C ASP A 437 -17.36 -13.34 21.04
N ILE A 438 -17.40 -13.92 19.84
CA ILE A 438 -18.58 -13.94 18.99
C ILE A 438 -18.84 -15.39 18.59
N LYS A 439 -20.03 -15.89 18.95
CA LYS A 439 -20.49 -17.23 18.60
C LYS A 439 -21.44 -17.18 17.42
N ILE A 440 -21.31 -18.14 16.52
CA ILE A 440 -22.23 -18.32 15.40
C ILE A 440 -22.86 -19.70 15.55
N GLU A 441 -24.13 -19.72 15.88
CA GLU A 441 -24.88 -20.95 16.16
C GLU A 441 -26.20 -20.94 15.37
N ASN A 442 -26.51 -22.03 14.69
CA ASN A 442 -27.74 -22.19 13.90
C ASN A 442 -28.00 -21.05 12.91
N GLY A 443 -26.92 -20.48 12.33
CA GLY A 443 -27.00 -19.36 11.37
C GLY A 443 -27.32 -18.00 12.02
N SER A 444 -27.16 -17.87 13.33
CA SER A 444 -27.35 -16.63 14.10
C SER A 444 -26.07 -16.22 14.80
N VAL A 445 -25.84 -14.92 14.92
CA VAL A 445 -24.70 -14.31 15.61
C VAL A 445 -25.11 -13.98 17.05
N LYS A 446 -24.26 -14.31 17.99
CA LYS A 446 -24.40 -13.95 19.41
C LYS A 446 -23.11 -13.30 19.89
N ILE A 447 -23.20 -12.07 20.32
CA ILE A 447 -22.08 -11.34 20.93
C ILE A 447 -22.00 -11.73 22.40
N MET A 448 -20.94 -12.45 22.78
CA MET A 448 -20.66 -12.83 24.16
C MET A 448 -19.84 -11.74 24.86
N LYS A 449 -18.90 -11.14 24.13
CA LYS A 449 -18.06 -10.05 24.61
C LYS A 449 -17.62 -9.20 23.41
N ASP A 450 -17.78 -7.90 23.52
CA ASP A 450 -17.21 -6.95 22.58
C ASP A 450 -15.71 -6.78 22.81
N GLY A 451 -15.00 -6.48 21.72
CA GLY A 451 -13.62 -5.99 21.80
C GLY A 451 -13.58 -4.51 22.19
N ASP A 452 -12.38 -4.02 22.47
CA ASP A 452 -12.10 -2.63 22.83
C ASP A 452 -10.81 -2.20 22.11
N PRO A 453 -10.70 -0.98 21.59
CA PRO A 453 -11.67 0.13 21.63
C PRO A 453 -12.78 0.05 20.56
N VAL A 454 -13.76 0.96 20.72
CA VAL A 454 -14.84 1.20 19.74
C VAL A 454 -14.24 1.77 18.46
N LYS A 455 -14.74 1.32 17.29
CA LYS A 455 -14.31 1.83 15.98
C LYS A 455 -15.24 2.87 15.37
N PHE A 456 -16.51 2.88 15.77
CA PHE A 456 -17.49 3.90 15.36
C PHE A 456 -17.44 5.03 16.38
N VAL A 457 -16.67 6.08 16.06
CA VAL A 457 -16.26 7.13 17.01
C VAL A 457 -16.91 8.48 16.69
N GLN A 458 -17.02 9.36 17.69
CA GLN A 458 -17.57 10.70 17.49
C GLN A 458 -16.69 11.55 16.57
N SER A 459 -15.36 11.41 16.69
CA SER A 459 -14.38 12.11 15.86
C SER A 459 -13.20 11.20 15.54
N LEU A 460 -12.73 11.24 14.31
CA LEU A 460 -11.56 10.48 13.88
C LEU A 460 -10.27 11.10 14.42
N TYR A 461 -9.30 10.28 14.76
CA TYR A 461 -7.95 10.78 15.07
C TYR A 461 -7.31 11.48 13.85
N LYS A 462 -7.40 10.87 12.68
CA LYS A 462 -7.00 11.44 11.39
C LYS A 462 -8.01 11.05 10.33
N VAL A 463 -8.41 11.98 9.49
CA VAL A 463 -9.28 11.72 8.34
C VAL A 463 -8.41 11.39 7.13
N LEU A 464 -8.63 10.22 6.52
CA LEU A 464 -7.93 9.79 5.30
C LEU A 464 -8.89 9.46 4.14
N PHE A 465 -10.18 9.34 4.43
CA PHE A 465 -11.25 9.28 3.44
C PHE A 465 -12.37 10.26 3.83
N ARG A 466 -12.77 11.09 2.87
CA ARG A 466 -13.82 12.09 3.02
C ARG A 466 -15.11 11.61 2.34
N SER A 467 -16.13 11.41 3.15
CA SER A 467 -17.44 10.93 2.73
C SER A 467 -18.18 11.93 1.84
N ASP A 468 -18.09 13.23 2.14
CA ASP A 468 -18.71 14.30 1.36
C ASP A 468 -18.12 14.42 -0.05
N ILE A 469 -16.78 14.25 -0.17
CA ILE A 469 -16.11 14.22 -1.48
C ILE A 469 -16.54 12.97 -2.25
N ALA A 470 -16.63 11.83 -1.59
CA ALA A 470 -17.09 10.59 -2.21
C ALA A 470 -18.53 10.71 -2.75
N LEU A 471 -19.43 11.31 -1.98
CA LEU A 471 -20.82 11.56 -2.41
C LEU A 471 -20.89 12.53 -3.59
N ARG A 472 -20.15 13.64 -3.55
CA ARG A 472 -20.10 14.59 -4.67
C ARG A 472 -19.60 13.93 -5.96
N ASN A 473 -18.70 12.98 -5.86
CA ASN A 473 -18.16 12.21 -6.98
C ASN A 473 -19.03 11.00 -7.35
N GLY A 474 -20.23 10.85 -6.77
CA GLY A 474 -21.15 9.77 -7.07
C GLY A 474 -20.68 8.37 -6.68
N LYS A 475 -19.76 8.27 -5.73
CA LYS A 475 -19.20 6.98 -5.30
C LYS A 475 -20.21 6.19 -4.47
N ARG A 476 -20.14 4.87 -4.61
CA ARG A 476 -20.88 3.94 -3.76
C ARG A 476 -19.96 3.44 -2.66
N VAL A 477 -20.38 3.64 -1.42
CA VAL A 477 -19.57 3.25 -0.25
C VAL A 477 -20.42 2.42 0.70
N ILE A 478 -19.92 1.23 1.03
CA ILE A 478 -20.56 0.32 1.97
C ILE A 478 -19.55 -0.09 3.05
N TYR A 479 -20.02 -0.24 4.28
CA TYR A 479 -19.20 -0.61 5.43
C TYR A 479 -19.71 -1.95 5.96
N VAL A 480 -18.88 -2.97 5.91
CA VAL A 480 -19.24 -4.36 6.20
C VAL A 480 -18.56 -4.81 7.49
N THR A 481 -19.37 -5.20 8.47
CA THR A 481 -18.90 -5.84 9.70
C THR A 481 -19.55 -7.21 9.89
N GLU A 482 -19.15 -7.93 10.91
CA GLU A 482 -19.71 -9.24 11.23
C GLU A 482 -21.16 -9.18 11.75
N ARG A 483 -21.63 -8.00 12.20
CA ARG A 483 -22.96 -7.83 12.83
C ARG A 483 -23.87 -6.85 12.12
N ALA A 484 -23.31 -5.86 11.42
CA ALA A 484 -24.06 -4.81 10.74
C ALA A 484 -23.39 -4.39 9.45
N VAL A 485 -24.20 -3.96 8.49
CA VAL A 485 -23.74 -3.33 7.25
C VAL A 485 -24.31 -1.92 7.19
N PHE A 486 -23.44 -0.96 6.90
CA PHE A 486 -23.84 0.43 6.72
C PHE A 486 -23.59 0.88 5.28
N GLU A 487 -24.30 1.93 4.87
CA GLU A 487 -24.17 2.56 3.55
C GLU A 487 -23.94 4.06 3.75
N LEU A 488 -23.10 4.64 2.90
CA LEU A 488 -22.93 6.09 2.86
C LEU A 488 -24.11 6.73 2.13
N THR A 489 -24.75 7.69 2.78
CA THR A 489 -25.87 8.47 2.23
C THR A 489 -25.63 9.96 2.38
N SER A 490 -26.48 10.79 1.75
CA SER A 490 -26.44 12.25 1.94
C SER A 490 -26.69 12.71 3.38
N LYS A 491 -27.15 11.81 4.26
CA LYS A 491 -27.33 12.04 5.69
C LYS A 491 -26.21 11.44 6.56
N GLY A 492 -25.11 11.02 5.93
CA GLY A 492 -24.01 10.34 6.59
C GLY A 492 -24.18 8.81 6.62
N LEU A 493 -23.62 8.16 7.64
CA LEU A 493 -23.62 6.72 7.80
C LEU A 493 -25.02 6.19 8.15
N ALA A 494 -25.58 5.35 7.27
CA ALA A 494 -26.90 4.75 7.46
C ALA A 494 -26.82 3.25 7.71
N LEU A 495 -27.51 2.75 8.74
CA LEU A 495 -27.64 1.31 9.03
C LEU A 495 -28.54 0.67 7.98
N LYS A 496 -28.01 -0.32 7.25
CA LYS A 496 -28.66 -0.99 6.13
C LYS A 496 -29.11 -2.41 6.44
N GLU A 497 -28.22 -3.20 7.05
CA GLU A 497 -28.47 -4.60 7.33
C GLU A 497 -27.94 -4.96 8.73
N ILE A 498 -28.59 -5.93 9.38
CA ILE A 498 -28.07 -6.58 10.60
C ILE A 498 -27.93 -8.08 10.39
N ALA A 499 -27.01 -8.70 11.10
CA ALA A 499 -26.87 -10.15 11.10
C ALA A 499 -28.04 -10.82 11.87
N PRO A 500 -28.45 -12.04 11.49
CA PRO A 500 -29.41 -12.81 12.28
C PRO A 500 -28.96 -12.96 13.74
N GLY A 501 -29.86 -12.71 14.68
CA GLY A 501 -29.61 -12.78 16.13
C GLY A 501 -29.09 -11.49 16.78
N ILE A 502 -28.81 -10.47 16.00
CA ILE A 502 -28.37 -9.13 16.48
C ILE A 502 -29.58 -8.26 16.81
N ASP A 503 -29.54 -7.65 17.99
CA ASP A 503 -30.44 -6.60 18.41
C ASP A 503 -29.86 -5.23 18.04
N ILE A 504 -30.66 -4.39 17.37
CA ILE A 504 -30.20 -3.12 16.81
C ILE A 504 -29.71 -2.16 17.91
N ASP A 505 -30.50 -2.01 18.99
CA ASP A 505 -30.15 -1.04 20.03
C ASP A 505 -28.97 -1.58 20.86
N ARG A 506 -29.07 -2.77 21.43
CA ARG A 506 -28.06 -3.35 22.33
C ARG A 506 -26.73 -3.67 21.66
N ASP A 507 -26.77 -4.29 20.45
CA ASP A 507 -25.57 -4.88 19.82
C ASP A 507 -24.94 -3.95 18.77
N VAL A 508 -25.65 -2.90 18.31
CA VAL A 508 -25.15 -1.95 17.32
C VAL A 508 -25.11 -0.54 17.91
N ILE A 509 -26.27 0.08 18.21
CA ILE A 509 -26.33 1.51 18.56
C ILE A 509 -25.60 1.80 19.88
N ASP A 510 -25.83 1.02 20.94
CA ASP A 510 -25.18 1.19 22.24
C ASP A 510 -23.65 0.92 22.20
N LYS A 511 -23.15 0.37 21.09
CA LYS A 511 -21.73 0.07 20.85
C LYS A 511 -21.05 1.06 19.89
N MET A 512 -21.75 2.13 19.54
CA MET A 512 -21.25 3.24 18.72
C MET A 512 -21.20 4.51 19.56
N ALA A 513 -20.25 5.40 19.27
CA ALA A 513 -20.20 6.72 19.91
C ALA A 513 -21.25 7.71 19.37
N PHE A 514 -22.02 7.30 18.36
CA PHE A 514 -23.09 8.09 17.74
C PHE A 514 -24.22 7.18 17.25
N ARG A 515 -25.41 7.74 17.06
CA ARG A 515 -26.53 7.01 16.44
C ARG A 515 -26.45 7.14 14.92
N PRO A 516 -26.34 6.02 14.17
CA PRO A 516 -26.35 6.04 12.71
C PRO A 516 -27.75 6.44 12.22
N HIS A 517 -27.81 6.92 10.96
CA HIS A 517 -29.11 7.14 10.33
C HIS A 517 -29.80 5.80 10.07
N ILE A 518 -31.10 5.72 10.37
CA ILE A 518 -31.94 4.55 10.06
C ILE A 518 -32.97 5.02 9.06
N GLN A 519 -32.94 4.50 7.83
CA GLN A 519 -33.85 4.85 6.77
C GLN A 519 -34.75 3.65 6.44
N GLY A 520 -36.01 3.72 6.83
CA GLY A 520 -36.97 2.61 6.65
C GLY A 520 -36.64 1.39 7.52
N ASP A 521 -37.04 0.21 7.07
CA ASP A 521 -36.79 -1.04 7.75
C ASP A 521 -35.35 -1.51 7.51
N VAL A 522 -34.63 -1.80 8.60
CA VAL A 522 -33.30 -2.42 8.54
C VAL A 522 -33.47 -3.86 8.10
N SER A 523 -32.85 -4.24 6.99
CA SER A 523 -32.96 -5.59 6.46
C SER A 523 -32.06 -6.59 7.20
N MET A 524 -32.40 -7.88 7.10
CA MET A 524 -31.57 -8.96 7.59
C MET A 524 -30.50 -9.30 6.54
N MET A 525 -29.26 -9.51 6.93
CA MET A 525 -28.22 -10.06 6.03
C MET A 525 -28.67 -11.40 5.48
N ASP A 526 -28.25 -11.72 4.28
CA ASP A 526 -28.55 -13.01 3.62
C ASP A 526 -28.11 -14.19 4.50
N ARG A 527 -29.07 -15.03 4.87
CA ARG A 527 -28.83 -16.18 5.77
C ARG A 527 -27.79 -17.16 5.23
N ARG A 528 -27.58 -17.22 3.91
CA ARG A 528 -26.58 -18.09 3.28
C ARG A 528 -25.15 -17.74 3.72
N ILE A 529 -24.90 -16.49 4.18
CA ILE A 529 -23.59 -16.05 4.68
C ILE A 529 -23.21 -16.80 5.95
N PHE A 530 -24.18 -17.18 6.78
CA PHE A 530 -24.00 -17.69 8.15
C PHE A 530 -23.96 -19.22 8.24
N VAL A 531 -23.93 -19.93 7.14
CA VAL A 531 -23.90 -21.41 7.11
C VAL A 531 -22.61 -21.91 6.46
N PRO A 532 -22.01 -23.02 6.93
CA PRO A 532 -20.73 -23.53 6.45
C PRO A 532 -20.86 -24.28 5.10
N ARG A 533 -21.43 -23.62 4.10
CA ARG A 533 -21.56 -24.09 2.71
C ARG A 533 -21.40 -22.92 1.75
N LYS A 534 -21.28 -23.20 0.44
CA LYS A 534 -21.26 -22.14 -0.58
C LYS A 534 -22.49 -21.24 -0.45
N ILE A 535 -22.28 -19.95 -0.64
CA ILE A 535 -23.38 -18.96 -0.68
C ILE A 535 -24.22 -19.16 -1.95
N GLY A 536 -23.58 -19.63 -3.03
CA GLY A 536 -24.19 -19.77 -4.36
C GLY A 536 -24.21 -18.42 -5.09
N LEU A 537 -23.06 -17.77 -5.17
CA LEU A 537 -22.92 -16.47 -5.83
C LEU A 537 -22.87 -16.59 -7.36
N HIS A 538 -22.26 -17.66 -7.89
CA HIS A 538 -22.13 -17.85 -9.34
C HIS A 538 -23.46 -17.80 -10.12
N PRO A 539 -24.59 -18.39 -9.66
CA PRO A 539 -25.89 -18.25 -10.33
C PRO A 539 -26.38 -16.80 -10.48
N MET A 540 -25.93 -15.87 -9.61
CA MET A 540 -26.33 -14.47 -9.67
C MET A 540 -25.74 -13.74 -10.90
N ILE A 541 -24.65 -14.24 -11.45
CA ILE A 541 -23.93 -13.66 -12.61
C ILE A 541 -24.04 -14.54 -13.86
N LYS A 542 -24.98 -15.49 -13.86
CA LYS A 542 -25.22 -16.38 -15.01
C LYS A 542 -25.56 -15.53 -16.25
N GLY A 543 -24.85 -15.79 -17.36
CA GLY A 543 -25.01 -15.06 -18.62
C GLY A 543 -24.03 -13.91 -18.83
N ILE A 544 -23.26 -13.53 -17.81
CA ILE A 544 -22.13 -12.59 -17.97
C ILE A 544 -20.95 -13.40 -18.52
N LYS A 545 -20.30 -12.89 -19.56
CA LYS A 545 -19.11 -13.54 -20.13
C LYS A 545 -17.94 -13.46 -19.14
N LYS A 546 -17.22 -14.55 -18.97
CA LYS A 546 -15.99 -14.61 -18.17
C LYS A 546 -14.88 -13.77 -18.80
N GLY A 547 -13.98 -13.28 -17.97
CA GLY A 547 -12.80 -12.53 -18.41
C GLY A 547 -11.66 -13.40 -18.91
N ASN A 548 -11.66 -14.69 -18.58
CA ASN A 548 -10.57 -15.60 -18.91
C ASN A 548 -10.79 -16.37 -20.22
N LEU A 549 -9.66 -16.56 -20.93
CA LEU A 549 -9.53 -17.27 -22.21
C LEU A 549 -9.78 -18.80 -22.14
N SER A 550 -10.55 -19.29 -21.19
CA SER A 550 -10.74 -20.74 -20.98
C SER A 550 -11.79 -21.39 -21.89
N GLU A 551 -12.21 -20.73 -22.97
CA GLU A 551 -13.05 -21.33 -24.02
C GLU A 551 -12.42 -21.06 -25.40
N SER A 552 -11.23 -21.60 -25.65
CA SER A 552 -10.70 -21.80 -27.01
C SER A 552 -10.16 -23.20 -27.16
#